data_2b622c66a3f6593dedf7339af84e7ecf
#
_entry.id   2b622c66a3f6593dedf7339af84e7ecf
#
_cell.length_a   1.000
_cell.length_b   1.000
_cell.length_c   1.000
_cell.angle_alpha   90.00
_cell.angle_beta   90.00
_cell.angle_gamma   90.00
#
_symmetry.space_group_name_H-M   'P 1'
#
loop_
_entity.id
_entity.type
_entity.pdbx_description
1 polymer ?
#
loop_
_entity_poly.entity_id
_entity_poly.type
_entity_poly.pdbx_seq_one_letter_code
_entity_poly.pdbx_strand_id
1 'polypeptide(L)'
;MFRTSALALLAATTALAQNVPDGFVVDTLLSDSLTRPTDLCFLPAGRCLIATQPGDIVVYASGGYGVIGAVPSVSPGGESGLLSVVADPQFAANGHVYVWYTSTLDAAMHLDRYTLLGPRNAPASVNLTLDLASRRAVLDTPPNVAAIHNGGSLRFGPDGMLYVSIGDDADSCSAVSPASGVGCLLRLAVAALPPTPSAIAPPLAQLDPGDNPLSAATGFSQLVIAYGLRNPFRMEIDEVTGNLYFGDVGEALCEELDEYVRGSGTPALRDYGWSRREGFQPGPGCPPDPTTPYVDPIFAEFNAAGWRSIMAGPRYRNRPQIAGFGAAYEGHLFVTDYYAGEIRRLVESPNGWTVAPPVAGQPSPTAWGDGLTNVAALRLGPDGCLWFVRSFFFGEIGRIRRAGVQNGLLAAAGGGQRVAVGDPFPQPVVVRALDGLGQPLANTPVVFSVQGGATLLTPMPTLTDAAGFAQASLAATGAGGGIRVFAVQANSGATATFDLFARRLTANHAAPQLSVTGANATDATPPQVPYILLTGVPGVASLSTPIGALCIDPADALAVVLEDGVGVFGGVSLSGTGGGGLPSLGVQYLLPPGLLNGLTMRFQAVGLDPLTGWFRTNCASVVF
;
A
#
# COMPACT_ATOMS: atom_id res chain seq x y z
N MET A 1 -35.78 -53.81 -26.74
CA MET A 1 -35.99 -52.37 -26.57
C MET A 1 -36.00 -52.07 -25.07
N PHE A 2 -34.86 -51.79 -24.53
CA PHE A 2 -34.74 -51.32 -23.14
C PHE A 2 -34.31 -49.85 -23.21
N ARG A 3 -35.19 -48.97 -22.74
CA ARG A 3 -34.90 -47.56 -22.55
C ARG A 3 -34.26 -47.42 -21.16
N THR A 4 -32.96 -47.14 -21.13
CA THR A 4 -32.26 -46.69 -19.94
C THR A 4 -32.48 -45.18 -19.79
N SER A 5 -33.32 -44.82 -18.81
CA SER A 5 -33.46 -43.43 -18.38
C SER A 5 -32.25 -43.07 -17.51
N ALA A 6 -31.37 -42.24 -18.04
CA ALA A 6 -30.31 -41.61 -17.24
C ALA A 6 -30.93 -40.53 -16.34
N LEU A 7 -30.97 -40.78 -15.04
CA LEU A 7 -31.34 -39.80 -14.03
C LEU A 7 -30.12 -38.87 -13.85
N ALA A 8 -30.18 -37.67 -14.42
CA ALA A 8 -29.23 -36.63 -14.12
C ALA A 8 -29.51 -36.11 -12.70
N LEU A 9 -28.65 -36.49 -11.76
CA LEU A 9 -28.67 -35.94 -10.41
C LEU A 9 -28.13 -34.51 -10.52
N LEU A 10 -29.02 -33.51 -10.60
CA LEU A 10 -28.66 -32.11 -10.36
C LEU A 10 -28.34 -31.99 -8.86
N ALA A 11 -27.08 -32.03 -8.51
CA ALA A 11 -26.63 -31.56 -7.21
C ALA A 11 -26.83 -30.05 -7.19
N ALA A 12 -27.95 -29.58 -6.67
CA ALA A 12 -28.09 -28.18 -6.28
C ALA A 12 -27.12 -27.95 -5.11
N THR A 13 -25.98 -27.39 -5.39
CA THR A 13 -25.14 -26.81 -4.35
C THR A 13 -25.92 -25.61 -3.78
N THR A 14 -26.59 -25.83 -2.65
CA THR A 14 -27.10 -24.71 -1.86
C THR A 14 -25.88 -23.88 -1.46
N ALA A 15 -25.69 -22.71 -2.08
CA ALA A 15 -24.75 -21.76 -1.59
C ALA A 15 -25.11 -21.51 -0.13
N LEU A 16 -24.18 -21.82 0.79
CA LEU A 16 -24.36 -21.51 2.20
C LEU A 16 -24.56 -20.00 2.31
N ALA A 17 -25.56 -19.58 3.07
CA ALA A 17 -25.79 -18.17 3.31
C ALA A 17 -24.52 -17.59 3.98
N GLN A 18 -24.03 -16.49 3.45
CA GLN A 18 -22.91 -15.77 4.05
C GLN A 18 -23.44 -15.01 5.26
N ASN A 19 -23.02 -15.41 6.46
CA ASN A 19 -23.50 -14.82 7.70
C ASN A 19 -22.40 -13.95 8.32
N VAL A 20 -22.78 -12.76 8.70
CA VAL A 20 -21.93 -11.78 9.40
C VAL A 20 -22.73 -11.19 10.56
N PRO A 21 -22.09 -10.56 11.57
CA PRO A 21 -22.78 -10.02 12.74
C PRO A 21 -23.86 -8.98 12.38
N ASP A 22 -24.75 -8.74 13.33
CA ASP A 22 -25.71 -7.65 13.25
C ASP A 22 -25.03 -6.32 12.94
N GLY A 23 -25.62 -5.56 12.03
CA GLY A 23 -25.06 -4.29 11.59
C GLY A 23 -23.98 -4.42 10.50
N PHE A 24 -23.73 -5.62 9.96
CA PHE A 24 -22.89 -5.85 8.80
C PHE A 24 -23.67 -6.53 7.67
N VAL A 25 -23.14 -6.38 6.46
CA VAL A 25 -23.67 -7.04 5.25
C VAL A 25 -22.51 -7.44 4.35
N VAL A 26 -22.73 -8.49 3.58
CA VAL A 26 -21.83 -8.93 2.53
C VAL A 26 -22.36 -8.43 1.19
N ASP A 27 -21.55 -7.65 0.47
CA ASP A 27 -21.83 -7.27 -0.91
C ASP A 27 -21.08 -8.20 -1.86
N THR A 28 -21.77 -8.88 -2.74
CA THR A 28 -21.17 -9.52 -3.91
C THR A 28 -21.02 -8.45 -5.01
N LEU A 29 -19.80 -8.11 -5.37
CA LEU A 29 -19.48 -7.08 -6.36
C LEU A 29 -19.38 -7.65 -7.77
N LEU A 30 -18.83 -8.86 -7.90
CA LEU A 30 -18.81 -9.68 -9.11
C LEU A 30 -19.04 -11.14 -8.69
N SER A 31 -19.79 -11.91 -9.48
CA SER A 31 -19.94 -13.35 -9.31
C SER A 31 -19.79 -14.07 -10.67
N ASP A 32 -19.24 -15.26 -10.65
CA ASP A 32 -19.05 -16.16 -11.81
C ASP A 32 -18.34 -15.49 -13.01
N SER A 33 -17.60 -14.41 -12.74
CA SER A 33 -17.01 -13.56 -13.77
C SER A 33 -15.51 -13.76 -13.93
N LEU A 34 -14.86 -14.36 -12.94
CA LEU A 34 -13.41 -14.53 -12.89
C LEU A 34 -13.03 -16.01 -12.82
N THR A 35 -11.98 -16.38 -13.55
CA THR A 35 -11.46 -17.74 -13.52
C THR A 35 -10.48 -17.91 -12.38
N ARG A 36 -10.93 -18.51 -11.25
CA ARG A 36 -10.09 -18.81 -10.08
C ARG A 36 -9.25 -17.61 -9.60
N PRO A 37 -9.88 -16.52 -9.12
CA PRO A 37 -9.12 -15.40 -8.58
C PRO A 37 -8.31 -15.85 -7.35
N THR A 38 -7.06 -15.38 -7.26
CA THR A 38 -6.11 -15.81 -6.22
C THR A 38 -5.79 -14.71 -5.24
N ASP A 39 -5.62 -13.47 -5.69
CA ASP A 39 -5.27 -12.35 -4.83
C ASP A 39 -5.85 -11.04 -5.37
N LEU A 40 -5.87 -10.02 -4.52
CA LEU A 40 -6.25 -8.67 -4.89
C LEU A 40 -5.35 -7.63 -4.23
N CYS A 41 -5.13 -6.51 -4.90
CA CYS A 41 -4.50 -5.33 -4.30
C CYS A 41 -5.21 -4.06 -4.76
N PHE A 42 -5.07 -2.99 -3.97
CA PHE A 42 -5.68 -1.70 -4.31
C PHE A 42 -4.69 -0.79 -5.02
N LEU A 43 -5.16 -0.17 -6.10
CA LEU A 43 -4.50 0.94 -6.76
C LEU A 43 -4.92 2.27 -6.13
N PRO A 44 -4.18 3.36 -6.36
CA PRO A 44 -4.64 4.69 -6.03
C PRO A 44 -6.06 4.95 -6.56
N ALA A 45 -6.83 5.72 -5.79
CA ALA A 45 -8.23 6.04 -6.07
C ALA A 45 -9.23 4.86 -5.98
N GLY A 46 -8.86 3.80 -5.26
CA GLY A 46 -9.77 2.72 -4.86
C GLY A 46 -10.09 1.68 -5.93
N ARG A 47 -9.38 1.68 -7.06
CA ARG A 47 -9.44 0.56 -8.01
C ARG A 47 -8.77 -0.66 -7.42
N CYS A 48 -9.20 -1.84 -7.85
CA CYS A 48 -8.65 -3.10 -7.41
C CYS A 48 -8.05 -3.87 -8.59
N LEU A 49 -6.80 -4.35 -8.43
CA LEU A 49 -6.23 -5.38 -9.31
C LEU A 49 -6.50 -6.74 -8.71
N ILE A 50 -6.84 -7.70 -9.56
CA ILE A 50 -7.08 -9.08 -9.18
C ILE A 50 -6.19 -9.97 -10.04
N ALA A 51 -5.46 -10.88 -9.40
CA ALA A 51 -4.76 -11.97 -10.05
C ALA A 51 -5.69 -13.17 -10.18
N THR A 52 -5.60 -13.89 -11.30
CA THR A 52 -6.30 -15.17 -11.48
C THR A 52 -5.29 -16.30 -11.67
N GLN A 53 -5.58 -17.47 -11.19
CA GLN A 53 -4.66 -18.62 -11.23
C GLN A 53 -4.11 -18.92 -12.63
N PRO A 54 -4.91 -18.81 -13.72
CA PRO A 54 -4.39 -19.01 -15.09
C PRO A 54 -3.43 -17.94 -15.60
N GLY A 55 -3.32 -16.80 -14.92
CA GLY A 55 -2.37 -15.75 -15.29
C GLY A 55 -2.98 -14.41 -15.65
N ASP A 56 -4.31 -14.28 -15.76
CA ASP A 56 -4.92 -13.00 -16.07
C ASP A 56 -4.78 -12.02 -14.93
N ILE A 57 -4.55 -10.75 -15.27
CA ILE A 57 -4.66 -9.61 -14.36
C ILE A 57 -5.92 -8.84 -14.77
N VAL A 58 -6.79 -8.64 -13.80
CA VAL A 58 -8.07 -7.96 -13.95
C VAL A 58 -8.06 -6.67 -13.15
N VAL A 59 -8.60 -5.59 -13.69
CA VAL A 59 -8.90 -4.38 -12.94
C VAL A 59 -10.40 -4.30 -12.68
N TYR A 60 -10.76 -4.01 -11.44
CA TYR A 60 -12.14 -3.71 -11.02
C TYR A 60 -12.23 -2.25 -10.58
N ALA A 61 -13.26 -1.54 -11.04
CA ALA A 61 -13.54 -0.16 -10.67
C ALA A 61 -15.04 0.14 -10.76
N SER A 62 -15.63 0.62 -9.68
CA SER A 62 -17.01 1.19 -9.68
C SER A 62 -18.09 0.33 -10.35
N GLY A 63 -18.04 -0.99 -10.13
CA GLY A 63 -19.02 -1.93 -10.69
C GLY A 63 -18.70 -2.45 -12.10
N GLY A 64 -17.62 -1.96 -12.73
CA GLY A 64 -17.09 -2.51 -13.97
C GLY A 64 -15.77 -3.23 -13.76
N TYR A 65 -15.43 -4.14 -14.67
CA TYR A 65 -14.14 -4.79 -14.68
C TYR A 65 -13.61 -5.00 -16.10
N GLY A 66 -12.31 -5.23 -16.22
CA GLY A 66 -11.67 -5.56 -17.49
C GLY A 66 -10.41 -6.39 -17.29
N VAL A 67 -10.19 -7.38 -18.14
CA VAL A 67 -8.91 -8.09 -18.23
C VAL A 67 -7.91 -7.16 -18.91
N ILE A 68 -6.83 -6.84 -18.20
CA ILE A 68 -5.82 -5.87 -18.69
C ILE A 68 -4.60 -6.53 -19.30
N GLY A 69 -4.52 -7.84 -19.24
CA GLY A 69 -3.50 -8.70 -19.82
C GLY A 69 -3.31 -9.98 -19.03
N ALA A 70 -2.47 -10.86 -19.56
CA ALA A 70 -2.10 -12.12 -18.93
C ALA A 70 -0.59 -12.22 -18.79
N VAL A 71 -0.12 -12.71 -17.63
CA VAL A 71 1.30 -13.05 -17.39
C VAL A 71 1.61 -14.30 -18.22
N PRO A 72 2.62 -14.26 -19.10
CA PRO A 72 2.93 -15.41 -19.93
C PRO A 72 3.58 -16.56 -19.16
N SER A 73 3.44 -17.77 -19.69
CA SER A 73 4.08 -18.98 -19.16
C SER A 73 3.71 -19.33 -17.72
N VAL A 74 2.55 -18.95 -17.27
CA VAL A 74 2.01 -19.36 -15.96
C VAL A 74 1.58 -20.82 -16.02
N SER A 75 1.92 -21.60 -14.99
CA SER A 75 1.56 -23.02 -14.81
C SER A 75 0.39 -23.16 -13.84
N PRO A 76 -0.88 -23.15 -14.31
CA PRO A 76 -2.04 -23.25 -13.43
C PRO A 76 -2.36 -24.70 -13.12
N GLY A 77 -2.18 -25.13 -11.88
CA GLY A 77 -2.54 -26.49 -11.47
C GLY A 77 -2.25 -26.72 -9.98
N GLY A 78 -3.11 -27.43 -9.28
CA GLY A 78 -2.98 -27.58 -7.84
C GLY A 78 -2.96 -26.21 -7.14
N GLU A 79 -1.93 -25.95 -6.38
CA GLU A 79 -1.67 -24.65 -5.74
C GLU A 79 -0.81 -23.71 -6.61
N SER A 80 -0.32 -24.18 -7.76
CA SER A 80 0.47 -23.40 -8.70
C SER A 80 -0.38 -22.42 -9.50
N GLY A 81 0.26 -21.43 -10.12
CA GLY A 81 -0.40 -20.43 -10.96
C GLY A 81 0.12 -19.02 -10.72
N LEU A 82 -0.62 -18.02 -11.16
CA LEU A 82 -0.40 -16.63 -10.73
C LEU A 82 -1.04 -16.46 -9.35
N LEU A 83 -0.21 -16.33 -8.32
CA LEU A 83 -0.63 -16.42 -6.92
C LEU A 83 -0.83 -15.06 -6.26
N SER A 84 -0.08 -14.04 -6.69
CA SER A 84 -0.20 -12.70 -6.11
C SER A 84 0.12 -11.60 -7.12
N VAL A 85 -0.50 -10.45 -6.92
CA VAL A 85 -0.20 -9.19 -7.59
C VAL A 85 -0.18 -8.07 -6.56
N VAL A 86 0.82 -7.19 -6.65
CA VAL A 86 0.91 -6.00 -5.80
C VAL A 86 1.38 -4.79 -6.60
N ALA A 87 0.80 -3.63 -6.33
CA ALA A 87 1.24 -2.37 -6.93
C ALA A 87 2.45 -1.82 -6.18
N ASP A 88 3.38 -1.22 -6.92
CA ASP A 88 4.49 -0.45 -6.36
C ASP A 88 3.97 0.70 -5.48
N PRO A 89 4.60 1.02 -4.35
CA PRO A 89 4.20 2.18 -3.53
C PRO A 89 4.17 3.50 -4.31
N GLN A 90 4.96 3.60 -5.38
CA GLN A 90 4.99 4.75 -6.29
C GLN A 90 4.18 4.50 -7.58
N PHE A 91 3.22 3.59 -7.57
CA PHE A 91 2.44 3.20 -8.76
C PHE A 91 1.90 4.40 -9.54
N ALA A 92 1.41 5.43 -8.87
CA ALA A 92 0.89 6.63 -9.52
C ALA A 92 1.93 7.29 -10.45
N ALA A 93 3.21 7.22 -10.10
CA ALA A 93 4.32 7.78 -10.87
C ALA A 93 4.85 6.79 -11.92
N ASN A 94 5.14 5.55 -11.51
CA ASN A 94 5.86 4.58 -12.33
C ASN A 94 4.98 3.55 -13.05
N GLY A 95 3.77 3.27 -12.52
CA GLY A 95 2.85 2.26 -13.06
C GLY A 95 3.32 0.81 -12.84
N HIS A 96 4.30 0.59 -11.96
CA HIS A 96 4.84 -0.73 -11.74
C HIS A 96 3.91 -1.61 -10.92
N VAL A 97 3.83 -2.88 -11.31
CA VAL A 97 3.19 -3.96 -10.57
C VAL A 97 4.14 -5.15 -10.49
N TYR A 98 4.09 -5.86 -9.38
CA TYR A 98 4.86 -7.08 -9.17
C TYR A 98 3.91 -8.26 -9.14
N VAL A 99 4.32 -9.36 -9.76
CA VAL A 99 3.55 -10.60 -9.85
C VAL A 99 4.40 -11.77 -9.38
N TRP A 100 3.77 -12.70 -8.67
CA TRP A 100 4.37 -13.93 -8.16
C TRP A 100 3.65 -15.13 -8.73
N TYR A 101 4.37 -15.98 -9.46
CA TYR A 101 3.74 -17.08 -10.19
C TYR A 101 4.68 -18.28 -10.38
N THR A 102 4.09 -19.46 -10.61
CA THR A 102 4.81 -20.66 -11.03
C THR A 102 4.92 -20.68 -12.55
N SER A 103 6.11 -20.92 -13.06
CA SER A 103 6.43 -20.90 -14.49
C SER A 103 6.30 -22.29 -15.14
N THR A 104 5.77 -22.35 -16.38
CA THR A 104 5.79 -23.56 -17.21
C THR A 104 7.15 -23.83 -17.85
N LEU A 105 8.08 -22.88 -17.80
CA LEU A 105 9.38 -22.99 -18.50
C LEU A 105 10.39 -23.81 -17.72
N ASP A 106 10.37 -23.73 -16.40
CA ASP A 106 11.38 -24.31 -15.51
C ASP A 106 10.80 -24.86 -14.20
N ALA A 107 9.48 -24.77 -14.04
CA ALA A 107 8.74 -25.11 -12.82
C ALA A 107 9.19 -24.33 -11.58
N ALA A 108 9.91 -23.22 -11.72
CA ALA A 108 10.29 -22.35 -10.62
C ALA A 108 9.19 -21.32 -10.32
N MET A 109 9.26 -20.73 -9.13
CA MET A 109 8.49 -19.54 -8.80
C MET A 109 9.24 -18.29 -9.28
N HIS A 110 8.52 -17.38 -9.93
CA HIS A 110 9.08 -16.16 -10.47
C HIS A 110 8.42 -14.93 -9.85
N LEU A 111 9.26 -13.97 -9.47
CA LEU A 111 8.86 -12.62 -9.18
C LEU A 111 9.23 -11.73 -10.35
N ASP A 112 8.24 -11.23 -11.04
CA ASP A 112 8.43 -10.31 -12.16
C ASP A 112 7.80 -8.95 -11.88
N ARG A 113 8.41 -7.89 -12.40
CA ARG A 113 7.83 -6.56 -12.46
C ARG A 113 7.37 -6.23 -13.88
N TYR A 114 6.16 -5.70 -13.99
CA TYR A 114 5.60 -5.14 -15.22
C TYR A 114 5.20 -3.69 -15.03
N THR A 115 4.94 -3.00 -16.13
CA THR A 115 4.36 -1.65 -16.13
C THR A 115 2.91 -1.72 -16.64
N LEU A 116 1.99 -1.07 -15.95
CA LEU A 116 0.64 -0.85 -16.44
C LEU A 116 0.59 0.47 -17.22
N LEU A 117 0.15 0.40 -18.47
CA LEU A 117 -0.12 1.56 -19.33
C LEU A 117 -1.56 2.01 -19.15
N GLY A 118 -1.82 3.30 -19.37
CA GLY A 118 -3.15 3.89 -19.28
C GLY A 118 -3.31 4.88 -18.12
N PRO A 119 -4.54 5.31 -17.83
CA PRO A 119 -4.81 6.35 -16.84
C PRO A 119 -4.64 5.83 -15.40
N ARG A 120 -3.47 6.06 -14.82
CA ARG A 120 -3.10 5.53 -13.49
C ARG A 120 -3.92 6.12 -12.34
N ASN A 121 -4.35 7.38 -12.48
CA ASN A 121 -5.04 8.14 -11.43
C ASN A 121 -6.55 8.33 -11.69
N ALA A 122 -7.12 7.63 -12.67
CA ALA A 122 -8.54 7.73 -12.98
C ALA A 122 -9.35 6.69 -12.19
N PRO A 123 -10.12 7.08 -11.16
CA PRO A 123 -10.72 6.16 -10.20
C PRO A 123 -11.78 5.21 -10.79
N ALA A 124 -12.46 5.62 -11.86
CA ALA A 124 -13.48 4.80 -12.51
C ALA A 124 -12.98 4.07 -13.76
N SER A 125 -11.72 4.28 -14.17
CA SER A 125 -11.23 3.73 -15.42
C SER A 125 -10.74 2.29 -15.26
N VAL A 126 -11.25 1.39 -16.06
CA VAL A 126 -10.73 0.03 -16.26
C VAL A 126 -9.76 -0.05 -17.44
N ASN A 127 -9.49 1.06 -18.13
CA ASN A 127 -8.65 1.14 -19.33
C ASN A 127 -7.15 1.14 -18.95
N LEU A 128 -6.70 0.05 -18.35
CA LEU A 128 -5.29 -0.23 -18.13
C LEU A 128 -4.87 -1.37 -19.07
N THR A 129 -3.58 -1.46 -19.36
CA THR A 129 -3.01 -2.54 -20.15
C THR A 129 -1.70 -2.98 -19.53
N LEU A 130 -1.50 -4.29 -19.38
CA LEU A 130 -0.25 -4.88 -18.96
C LEU A 130 0.76 -4.82 -20.11
N ASP A 131 1.82 -4.04 -19.95
CA ASP A 131 2.88 -3.96 -20.95
C ASP A 131 3.84 -5.16 -20.80
N LEU A 132 3.63 -6.19 -21.62
CA LEU A 132 4.46 -7.39 -21.60
C LEU A 132 5.91 -7.11 -21.99
N ALA A 133 6.15 -6.07 -22.83
CA ALA A 133 7.50 -5.69 -23.22
C ALA A 133 8.29 -5.04 -22.08
N SER A 134 7.61 -4.57 -21.04
CA SER A 134 8.24 -3.99 -19.85
C SER A 134 8.71 -5.01 -18.81
N ARG A 135 8.53 -6.32 -19.06
CA ARG A 135 8.88 -7.38 -18.11
C ARG A 135 10.29 -7.23 -17.60
N ARG A 136 10.43 -7.25 -16.28
CA ARG A 136 11.72 -7.34 -15.59
C ARG A 136 11.67 -8.48 -14.59
N ALA A 137 12.50 -9.50 -14.82
CA ALA A 137 12.74 -10.53 -13.83
C ALA A 137 13.39 -9.91 -12.58
N VAL A 138 12.84 -10.21 -11.41
CA VAL A 138 13.30 -9.71 -10.10
C VAL A 138 13.91 -10.82 -9.28
N LEU A 139 13.23 -11.96 -9.17
CA LEU A 139 13.71 -13.11 -8.40
C LEU A 139 13.22 -14.41 -9.04
N ASP A 140 14.13 -15.37 -9.19
CA ASP A 140 13.84 -16.74 -9.57
C ASP A 140 14.21 -17.65 -8.39
N THR A 141 13.30 -18.53 -7.98
CA THR A 141 13.55 -19.50 -6.91
C THR A 141 14.19 -20.78 -7.46
N PRO A 142 14.65 -21.69 -6.59
CA PRO A 142 14.83 -23.09 -7.00
C PRO A 142 13.56 -23.67 -7.62
N PRO A 143 13.66 -24.71 -8.47
CA PRO A 143 12.48 -25.36 -9.06
C PRO A 143 11.48 -25.80 -7.98
N ASN A 144 10.21 -25.48 -8.18
CA ASN A 144 9.09 -25.93 -7.38
C ASN A 144 8.55 -27.23 -8.01
N VAL A 145 8.95 -28.36 -7.48
CA VAL A 145 8.71 -29.68 -8.10
C VAL A 145 7.38 -30.29 -7.67
N ALA A 146 6.94 -30.02 -6.44
CA ALA A 146 5.75 -30.63 -5.88
C ALA A 146 4.44 -30.01 -6.37
N ALA A 147 4.43 -28.81 -6.91
CA ALA A 147 3.26 -28.04 -7.31
C ALA A 147 2.26 -27.78 -6.16
N ILE A 148 2.68 -27.97 -4.93
CA ILE A 148 1.98 -27.68 -3.68
C ILE A 148 2.93 -26.98 -2.72
N HIS A 149 2.41 -26.33 -1.70
CA HIS A 149 3.15 -25.54 -0.71
C HIS A 149 3.95 -24.42 -1.38
N ASN A 150 3.32 -23.69 -2.27
CA ASN A 150 3.95 -22.61 -3.01
C ASN A 150 4.08 -21.32 -2.18
N GLY A 151 3.45 -21.23 -1.02
CA GLY A 151 3.27 -19.98 -0.32
C GLY A 151 2.34 -19.07 -1.12
N GLY A 152 2.81 -17.88 -1.50
CA GLY A 152 2.11 -17.15 -2.56
C GLY A 152 1.69 -15.73 -2.25
N SER A 153 2.28 -15.06 -1.27
CA SER A 153 1.94 -13.66 -0.98
C SER A 153 3.06 -12.70 -1.32
N LEU A 154 2.66 -11.57 -1.92
CA LEU A 154 3.49 -10.36 -2.08
C LEU A 154 2.87 -9.21 -1.31
N ARG A 155 3.65 -8.48 -0.51
CA ARG A 155 3.22 -7.26 0.17
C ARG A 155 4.34 -6.25 0.28
N PHE A 156 4.04 -4.99 0.05
CA PHE A 156 4.94 -3.92 0.44
C PHE A 156 4.72 -3.55 1.91
N GLY A 157 5.81 -3.47 2.65
CA GLY A 157 5.79 -2.92 4.00
C GLY A 157 5.86 -1.39 4.03
N PRO A 158 5.55 -0.77 5.17
CA PRO A 158 5.70 0.68 5.36
C PRO A 158 7.17 1.14 5.26
N ASP A 159 8.13 0.23 5.33
CA ASP A 159 9.56 0.45 5.09
C ASP A 159 9.92 0.50 3.58
N GLY A 160 8.92 0.32 2.70
CA GLY A 160 9.10 0.32 1.24
C GLY A 160 9.72 -0.96 0.69
N MET A 161 9.99 -1.98 1.52
CA MET A 161 10.50 -3.26 1.08
C MET A 161 9.37 -4.17 0.61
N LEU A 162 9.68 -5.04 -0.35
CA LEU A 162 8.77 -6.07 -0.82
C LEU A 162 9.00 -7.36 -0.02
N TYR A 163 7.94 -7.88 0.58
CA TYR A 163 7.93 -9.13 1.31
C TYR A 163 7.30 -10.23 0.47
N VAL A 164 7.92 -11.42 0.51
CA VAL A 164 7.51 -12.59 -0.29
C VAL A 164 7.41 -13.80 0.63
N SER A 165 6.32 -14.56 0.55
CA SER A 165 6.19 -15.84 1.24
C SER A 165 6.42 -17.01 0.27
N ILE A 166 7.21 -17.98 0.69
CA ILE A 166 7.58 -19.19 -0.07
C ILE A 166 7.37 -20.40 0.81
N GLY A 167 6.65 -21.40 0.33
CA GLY A 167 6.46 -22.68 1.02
C GLY A 167 7.63 -23.63 0.88
N ASP A 168 7.52 -24.82 1.48
CA ASP A 168 8.61 -25.81 1.55
C ASP A 168 8.70 -26.73 0.32
N ASP A 169 7.84 -26.53 -0.70
CA ASP A 169 7.75 -27.39 -1.89
C ASP A 169 7.55 -28.89 -1.56
N ALA A 170 6.83 -29.18 -0.46
CA ALA A 170 6.67 -30.51 0.12
C ALA A 170 8.00 -31.23 0.49
N ASP A 171 9.10 -30.49 0.59
CA ASP A 171 10.37 -30.93 1.16
C ASP A 171 10.56 -30.33 2.56
N SER A 172 9.90 -30.95 3.51
CA SER A 172 9.77 -30.44 4.87
C SER A 172 11.13 -30.23 5.57
N CYS A 173 12.17 -30.95 5.19
CA CYS A 173 13.50 -30.78 5.79
C CYS A 173 14.31 -29.64 5.16
N SER A 174 13.94 -29.16 4.00
CA SER A 174 14.56 -27.96 3.42
C SER A 174 14.15 -26.69 4.17
N ALA A 175 12.93 -26.64 4.74
CA ALA A 175 12.44 -25.48 5.50
C ALA A 175 13.24 -25.18 6.78
N VAL A 176 14.00 -26.13 7.33
CA VAL A 176 14.75 -25.92 8.58
C VAL A 176 16.03 -25.09 8.42
N SER A 177 16.28 -24.59 7.21
CA SER A 177 17.48 -23.80 6.92
C SER A 177 17.16 -22.53 6.14
N PRO A 178 17.62 -21.36 6.58
CA PRO A 178 17.43 -20.13 5.81
C PRO A 178 18.23 -20.11 4.49
N ALA A 179 19.10 -21.09 4.24
CA ALA A 179 19.88 -21.17 3.01
C ALA A 179 19.13 -21.86 1.85
N SER A 180 18.06 -22.60 2.14
CA SER A 180 17.30 -23.35 1.14
C SER A 180 16.55 -22.47 0.15
N GLY A 181 16.06 -21.30 0.61
CA GLY A 181 15.18 -20.41 -0.17
C GLY A 181 13.75 -20.90 -0.26
N VAL A 182 13.37 -21.94 0.51
CA VAL A 182 12.02 -22.48 0.64
C VAL A 182 11.59 -22.53 2.11
N GLY A 183 10.30 -22.59 2.38
CA GLY A 183 9.75 -22.54 3.74
C GLY A 183 10.13 -21.26 4.49
N CYS A 184 10.04 -20.10 3.82
CA CYS A 184 10.59 -18.86 4.35
C CYS A 184 9.81 -17.60 3.95
N LEU A 185 10.09 -16.50 4.67
CA LEU A 185 9.72 -15.14 4.27
C LEU A 185 10.98 -14.38 3.84
N LEU A 186 10.90 -13.76 2.67
CA LEU A 186 11.93 -12.88 2.14
C LEU A 186 11.56 -11.41 2.29
N ARG A 187 12.58 -10.54 2.46
CA ARG A 187 12.44 -9.08 2.44
C ARG A 187 13.43 -8.49 1.43
N LEU A 188 12.89 -7.81 0.42
CA LEU A 188 13.59 -7.41 -0.79
C LEU A 188 13.57 -5.90 -1.00
N ALA A 189 14.73 -5.31 -1.35
CA ALA A 189 14.86 -3.93 -1.80
C ALA A 189 14.69 -3.87 -3.33
N VAL A 190 13.49 -3.55 -3.81
CA VAL A 190 13.20 -3.51 -5.26
C VAL A 190 13.16 -2.09 -5.84
N ALA A 191 13.13 -1.06 -5.01
CA ALA A 191 12.99 0.33 -5.44
C ALA A 191 14.15 0.83 -6.31
N ALA A 192 15.37 0.32 -6.07
CA ALA A 192 16.56 0.69 -6.82
C ALA A 192 16.74 -0.07 -8.16
N LEU A 193 15.85 -1.01 -8.47
CA LEU A 193 15.95 -1.76 -9.72
C LEU A 193 15.72 -0.86 -10.94
N PRO A 194 16.56 -0.97 -11.99
CA PRO A 194 16.41 -0.17 -13.20
C PRO A 194 15.00 -0.30 -13.81
N PRO A 195 14.47 0.76 -14.42
CA PRO A 195 13.16 0.70 -15.09
C PRO A 195 13.19 -0.15 -16.38
N THR A 196 14.38 -0.43 -16.91
CA THR A 196 14.56 -1.17 -18.17
C THR A 196 14.14 -2.64 -18.03
N PRO A 197 13.51 -3.22 -19.07
CA PRO A 197 13.19 -4.66 -19.10
C PRO A 197 14.43 -5.54 -18.96
N SER A 198 14.24 -6.72 -18.39
CA SER A 198 15.30 -7.75 -18.29
C SER A 198 14.66 -9.13 -18.15
N ALA A 199 15.13 -10.08 -18.95
CA ALA A 199 14.75 -11.49 -18.81
C ALA A 199 15.55 -12.21 -17.72
N ILE A 200 16.61 -11.59 -17.20
CA ILE A 200 17.52 -12.15 -16.20
C ILE A 200 17.31 -11.40 -14.89
N ALA A 201 17.07 -12.15 -13.83
CA ALA A 201 16.98 -11.61 -12.48
C ALA A 201 18.33 -11.01 -12.05
N PRO A 202 18.33 -9.94 -11.25
CA PRO A 202 19.56 -9.36 -10.72
C PRO A 202 20.22 -10.34 -9.73
N PRO A 203 21.54 -10.18 -9.48
CA PRO A 203 22.17 -10.86 -8.37
C PRO A 203 21.41 -10.63 -7.05
N LEU A 204 21.25 -11.66 -6.21
CA LEU A 204 20.49 -11.58 -4.96
C LEU A 204 20.98 -10.45 -4.05
N ALA A 205 22.29 -10.14 -4.07
CA ALA A 205 22.85 -9.03 -3.31
C ALA A 205 22.32 -7.64 -3.71
N GLN A 206 21.72 -7.48 -4.90
CA GLN A 206 21.05 -6.24 -5.28
C GLN A 206 19.63 -6.13 -4.71
N LEU A 207 19.08 -7.23 -4.26
CA LEU A 207 17.77 -7.30 -3.62
C LEU A 207 17.86 -7.22 -2.09
N ASP A 208 19.07 -7.40 -1.53
CA ASP A 208 19.30 -7.26 -0.10
C ASP A 208 19.26 -5.77 0.30
N PRO A 209 18.39 -5.37 1.24
CA PRO A 209 18.35 -3.99 1.74
C PRO A 209 19.58 -3.61 2.59
N GLY A 210 20.44 -4.57 2.92
CA GLY A 210 21.67 -4.34 3.70
C GLY A 210 21.47 -4.38 5.21
N ASP A 211 20.23 -4.43 5.67
CA ASP A 211 19.85 -4.54 7.09
C ASP A 211 19.05 -5.80 7.41
N ASN A 212 18.96 -6.76 6.48
CA ASN A 212 18.40 -8.08 6.77
C ASN A 212 19.27 -8.84 7.79
N PRO A 213 18.69 -9.78 8.55
CA PRO A 213 19.42 -10.48 9.62
C PRO A 213 20.70 -11.17 9.15
N LEU A 214 20.71 -11.65 7.91
CA LEU A 214 21.80 -12.40 7.31
C LEU A 214 22.39 -11.70 6.07
N SER A 215 22.36 -10.37 5.98
CA SER A 215 22.91 -9.59 4.85
C SER A 215 24.39 -9.89 4.54
N ALA A 216 25.16 -10.33 5.53
CA ALA A 216 26.56 -10.75 5.31
C ALA A 216 26.69 -12.15 4.70
N ALA A 217 25.60 -12.92 4.60
CA ALA A 217 25.60 -14.25 4.00
C ALA A 217 25.55 -14.17 2.46
N THR A 218 25.57 -15.33 1.81
CA THR A 218 25.43 -15.47 0.37
C THR A 218 24.22 -16.31 0.01
N GLY A 219 23.78 -16.25 -1.24
CA GLY A 219 22.62 -17.00 -1.70
C GLY A 219 21.32 -16.45 -1.09
N PHE A 220 20.31 -17.30 -0.95
CA PHE A 220 18.99 -16.88 -0.45
C PHE A 220 19.02 -16.38 1.00
N SER A 221 19.93 -16.88 1.83
CA SER A 221 20.03 -16.48 3.24
C SER A 221 20.03 -14.95 3.45
N GLN A 222 20.69 -14.20 2.57
CA GLN A 222 20.78 -12.73 2.70
C GLN A 222 19.42 -12.02 2.58
N LEU A 223 18.42 -12.69 2.02
CA LEU A 223 17.07 -12.14 1.82
C LEU A 223 16.07 -12.62 2.87
N VAL A 224 16.41 -13.69 3.62
CA VAL A 224 15.52 -14.36 4.56
C VAL A 224 15.42 -13.59 5.88
N ILE A 225 14.20 -13.35 6.34
CA ILE A 225 13.90 -12.80 7.66
C ILE A 225 13.24 -13.82 8.60
N ALA A 226 12.58 -14.84 8.01
CA ALA A 226 11.92 -15.91 8.74
C ALA A 226 12.03 -17.22 7.96
N TYR A 227 12.10 -18.34 8.64
CA TYR A 227 12.17 -19.68 8.07
C TYR A 227 11.50 -20.69 9.00
N GLY A 228 11.53 -21.98 8.63
CA GLY A 228 10.81 -23.00 9.39
C GLY A 228 9.31 -22.91 9.18
N LEU A 229 8.88 -22.66 7.94
CA LEU A 229 7.50 -22.55 7.52
C LEU A 229 7.15 -23.66 6.52
N ARG A 230 5.91 -24.15 6.58
CA ARG A 230 5.43 -25.18 5.66
C ARG A 230 4.85 -24.57 4.38
N ASN A 231 3.77 -23.84 4.51
CA ASN A 231 3.08 -23.23 3.39
C ASN A 231 2.44 -21.90 3.84
N PRO A 232 3.24 -20.83 4.01
CA PRO A 232 2.75 -19.51 4.40
C PRO A 232 1.90 -18.91 3.27
N PHE A 233 0.64 -19.39 3.18
CA PHE A 233 -0.21 -19.20 2.01
C PHE A 233 -0.64 -17.74 1.82
N ARG A 234 -1.13 -17.08 2.89
CA ARG A 234 -1.52 -15.67 2.82
C ARG A 234 -0.94 -14.88 3.97
N MET A 235 -0.35 -13.76 3.60
CA MET A 235 0.32 -12.82 4.50
C MET A 235 -0.31 -11.43 4.38
N GLU A 236 -0.41 -10.75 5.51
CA GLU A 236 -0.78 -9.33 5.62
C GLU A 236 0.28 -8.57 6.39
N ILE A 237 0.44 -7.30 6.06
CA ILE A 237 1.32 -6.39 6.78
C ILE A 237 0.48 -5.28 7.40
N ASP A 238 0.65 -5.06 8.68
CA ASP A 238 0.04 -3.93 9.34
C ASP A 238 0.72 -2.63 8.91
N GLU A 239 -0.04 -1.76 8.27
CA GLU A 239 0.46 -0.49 7.73
C GLU A 239 1.01 0.48 8.79
N VAL A 240 0.68 0.26 10.07
CA VAL A 240 1.08 1.13 11.19
C VAL A 240 2.35 0.62 11.87
N THR A 241 2.40 -0.68 12.19
CA THR A 241 3.52 -1.26 12.93
C THR A 241 4.58 -1.91 12.04
N GLY A 242 4.21 -2.27 10.81
CA GLY A 242 5.04 -3.06 9.91
C GLY A 242 5.12 -4.54 10.30
N ASN A 243 4.38 -5.00 11.31
CA ASN A 243 4.30 -6.41 11.66
C ASN A 243 3.62 -7.20 10.55
N LEU A 244 4.14 -8.42 10.32
CA LEU A 244 3.58 -9.33 9.34
C LEU A 244 2.74 -10.39 10.08
N TYR A 245 1.59 -10.69 9.54
CA TYR A 245 0.72 -11.79 9.96
C TYR A 245 0.58 -12.75 8.79
N PHE A 246 0.79 -14.03 9.00
CA PHE A 246 0.69 -15.02 7.92
C PHE A 246 0.10 -16.32 8.44
N GLY A 247 -0.77 -16.91 7.62
CA GLY A 247 -1.31 -18.24 7.88
C GLY A 247 -0.37 -19.28 7.32
N ASP A 248 0.23 -20.10 8.17
CA ASP A 248 1.05 -21.24 7.77
C ASP A 248 0.20 -22.51 7.80
N VAL A 249 -0.06 -23.06 6.62
CA VAL A 249 -0.94 -24.23 6.46
C VAL A 249 -0.23 -25.46 7.00
N GLY A 250 -0.84 -26.08 8.01
CA GLY A 250 -0.32 -27.26 8.67
C GLY A 250 -0.43 -28.55 7.85
N GLU A 251 0.09 -29.66 8.39
CA GLU A 251 0.02 -30.96 7.73
C GLU A 251 -1.10 -31.82 8.28
N ALA A 252 -1.05 -32.13 9.55
CA ALA A 252 -1.94 -33.12 10.16
C ALA A 252 -2.52 -32.69 11.51
N LEU A 253 -1.87 -31.80 12.22
CA LEU A 253 -2.24 -31.46 13.59
C LEU A 253 -3.06 -30.18 13.67
N CYS A 254 -2.52 -29.07 13.19
CA CYS A 254 -3.18 -27.77 13.31
C CYS A 254 -2.75 -26.79 12.23
N GLU A 255 -3.63 -25.84 11.99
CA GLU A 255 -3.40 -24.64 11.20
C GLU A 255 -2.83 -23.54 12.11
N GLU A 256 -1.84 -22.78 11.65
CA GLU A 256 -1.12 -21.78 12.44
C GLU A 256 -1.25 -20.38 11.87
N LEU A 257 -1.51 -19.41 12.73
CA LEU A 257 -1.37 -17.99 12.41
C LEU A 257 -0.17 -17.46 13.16
N ASP A 258 0.78 -16.95 12.43
CA ASP A 258 2.03 -16.44 12.96
C ASP A 258 2.14 -14.93 12.85
N GLU A 259 2.97 -14.36 13.73
CA GLU A 259 3.33 -12.95 13.69
C GLU A 259 4.84 -12.79 13.61
N TYR A 260 5.28 -12.03 12.61
CA TYR A 260 6.64 -11.51 12.57
C TYR A 260 6.64 -10.06 13.06
N VAL A 261 7.13 -9.83 14.27
CA VAL A 261 7.26 -8.50 14.86
C VAL A 261 8.46 -7.79 14.21
N ARG A 262 8.17 -6.78 13.36
CA ARG A 262 9.19 -6.05 12.62
C ARG A 262 10.11 -5.22 13.52
N GLY A 263 9.54 -4.60 14.55
CA GLY A 263 10.27 -3.68 15.43
C GLY A 263 10.84 -2.46 14.70
N SER A 264 11.55 -1.61 15.43
CA SER A 264 12.14 -0.36 14.92
C SER A 264 13.62 -0.46 14.52
N GLY A 265 14.25 -1.62 14.72
CA GLY A 265 15.66 -1.85 14.45
C GLY A 265 15.91 -2.75 13.24
N THR A 266 17.11 -3.32 13.17
CA THR A 266 17.45 -4.40 12.23
C THR A 266 16.48 -5.56 12.43
N PRO A 267 15.89 -6.11 11.34
CA PRO A 267 15.01 -7.28 11.43
C PRO A 267 15.71 -8.44 12.12
N ALA A 268 15.01 -9.16 12.99
CA ALA A 268 15.55 -10.35 13.63
C ALA A 268 15.24 -11.60 12.76
N LEU A 269 16.20 -12.52 12.63
CA LEU A 269 15.91 -13.82 12.05
C LEU A 269 15.01 -14.61 12.99
N ARG A 270 13.94 -15.22 12.46
CA ARG A 270 12.97 -16.01 13.22
C ARG A 270 12.83 -17.41 12.64
N ASP A 271 12.80 -18.41 13.53
CA ASP A 271 12.52 -19.82 13.21
C ASP A 271 11.13 -20.16 13.78
N TYR A 272 10.19 -20.57 12.92
CA TYR A 272 8.83 -20.96 13.30
C TYR A 272 8.68 -22.47 13.55
N GLY A 273 9.73 -23.24 13.25
CA GLY A 273 9.91 -24.61 13.73
C GLY A 273 9.48 -25.71 12.76
N TRP A 274 8.75 -25.44 11.70
CA TRP A 274 8.43 -26.47 10.69
C TRP A 274 9.71 -27.04 10.07
N SER A 275 9.88 -28.32 9.89
CA SER A 275 8.98 -29.47 10.14
C SER A 275 9.28 -30.19 11.45
N ARG A 276 10.14 -29.60 12.28
CA ARG A 276 10.49 -30.13 13.59
C ARG A 276 9.34 -29.94 14.59
N ARG A 277 8.47 -29.02 14.27
CA ARG A 277 7.33 -28.61 15.09
C ARG A 277 6.13 -28.30 14.19
N GLU A 278 4.91 -28.58 14.67
CA GLU A 278 3.63 -28.14 14.10
C GLU A 278 2.76 -27.61 15.26
N GLY A 279 2.40 -26.35 15.23
CA GLY A 279 1.80 -25.65 16.36
C GLY A 279 2.69 -25.67 17.60
N PHE A 280 2.11 -26.14 18.69
CA PHE A 280 2.81 -26.31 19.96
C PHE A 280 3.36 -27.73 20.18
N GLN A 281 3.27 -28.59 19.18
CA GLN A 281 3.63 -30.01 19.29
C GLN A 281 4.87 -30.36 18.45
N PRO A 282 5.57 -31.46 18.75
CA PRO A 282 6.59 -31.99 17.86
C PRO A 282 6.01 -32.23 16.46
N GLY A 283 6.71 -31.80 15.44
CA GLY A 283 6.33 -31.97 14.04
C GLY A 283 6.72 -33.34 13.50
N PRO A 284 6.22 -33.70 12.30
CA PRO A 284 6.39 -35.04 11.72
C PRO A 284 7.73 -35.23 10.98
N GLY A 285 8.46 -34.18 10.74
CA GLY A 285 9.59 -34.17 9.80
C GLY A 285 10.96 -34.36 10.43
N CYS A 286 11.80 -33.37 10.33
CA CYS A 286 13.21 -33.43 10.75
C CYS A 286 13.37 -33.59 12.26
N PRO A 287 14.46 -34.22 12.71
CA PRO A 287 14.73 -34.34 14.14
C PRO A 287 14.71 -32.99 14.86
N PRO A 288 14.15 -32.91 16.07
CA PRO A 288 14.15 -31.69 16.87
C PRO A 288 15.56 -31.13 17.07
N ASP A 289 15.67 -29.81 17.04
CA ASP A 289 16.87 -29.10 17.48
C ASP A 289 16.59 -28.46 18.86
N PRO A 290 17.09 -29.02 19.93
CA PRO A 290 16.80 -28.51 21.27
C PRO A 290 17.51 -27.18 21.56
N THR A 291 18.38 -26.72 20.68
CA THR A 291 19.18 -25.50 20.88
C THR A 291 18.54 -24.26 20.23
N THR A 292 17.61 -24.45 19.32
CA THR A 292 16.95 -23.34 18.60
C THR A 292 15.65 -22.95 19.29
N PRO A 293 15.49 -21.69 19.74
CA PRO A 293 14.21 -21.21 20.22
C PRO A 293 13.27 -20.95 19.03
N TYR A 294 12.18 -21.70 18.97
CA TYR A 294 11.12 -21.47 17.98
C TYR A 294 10.18 -20.34 18.39
N VAL A 295 9.64 -19.64 17.40
CA VAL A 295 8.56 -18.68 17.63
C VAL A 295 7.25 -19.44 17.71
N ASP A 296 6.47 -19.22 18.77
CA ASP A 296 5.14 -19.78 18.91
C ASP A 296 4.13 -19.07 18.00
N PRO A 297 3.15 -19.80 17.41
CA PRO A 297 2.05 -19.18 16.71
C PRO A 297 1.21 -18.30 17.66
N ILE A 298 0.70 -17.20 17.13
CA ILE A 298 -0.21 -16.32 17.88
C ILE A 298 -1.64 -16.89 17.98
N PHE A 299 -1.98 -17.81 17.08
CA PHE A 299 -3.23 -18.55 17.08
C PHE A 299 -3.01 -19.89 16.38
N ALA A 300 -3.57 -20.96 16.91
CA ALA A 300 -3.55 -22.27 16.30
C ALA A 300 -4.93 -22.92 16.38
N GLU A 301 -5.37 -23.57 15.31
CA GLU A 301 -6.63 -24.29 15.24
C GLU A 301 -6.38 -25.74 14.84
N PHE A 302 -6.84 -26.68 15.66
CA PHE A 302 -6.66 -28.09 15.34
C PHE A 302 -7.49 -28.52 14.14
N ASN A 303 -6.92 -29.34 13.27
CA ASN A 303 -7.59 -29.86 12.07
C ASN A 303 -8.91 -30.58 12.36
N ALA A 304 -9.09 -31.11 13.55
CA ALA A 304 -10.35 -31.71 14.00
C ALA A 304 -11.53 -30.73 14.03
N ALA A 305 -11.27 -29.42 14.08
CA ALA A 305 -12.28 -28.37 14.02
C ALA A 305 -12.73 -28.04 12.58
N GLY A 306 -12.12 -28.64 11.57
CA GLY A 306 -12.50 -28.47 10.16
C GLY A 306 -11.67 -27.46 9.37
N TRP A 307 -10.73 -26.76 10.00
CA TRP A 307 -9.77 -25.91 9.32
C TRP A 307 -8.72 -26.75 8.61
N ARG A 308 -8.30 -26.32 7.41
CA ARG A 308 -7.39 -27.08 6.52
C ARG A 308 -6.46 -26.21 5.70
N SER A 309 -6.67 -24.90 5.66
CA SER A 309 -5.84 -23.95 4.92
C SER A 309 -6.09 -22.56 5.45
N ILE A 310 -5.41 -22.25 6.54
CA ILE A 310 -5.49 -20.97 7.25
C ILE A 310 -4.90 -19.83 6.41
N MET A 311 -5.51 -18.67 6.52
CA MET A 311 -5.04 -17.45 5.88
C MET A 311 -5.10 -16.28 6.85
N ALA A 312 -4.03 -15.50 6.90
CA ALA A 312 -4.09 -14.20 7.53
C ALA A 312 -5.00 -13.26 6.72
N GLY A 313 -5.90 -12.59 7.41
CA GLY A 313 -6.55 -11.39 6.97
C GLY A 313 -5.86 -10.16 7.57
N PRO A 314 -6.38 -8.95 7.33
CA PRO A 314 -5.74 -7.72 7.78
C PRO A 314 -5.89 -7.49 9.28
N ARG A 315 -4.89 -6.87 9.89
CA ARG A 315 -5.08 -6.14 11.14
C ARG A 315 -5.89 -4.90 10.82
N TYR A 316 -7.11 -4.82 11.34
CA TYR A 316 -8.03 -3.76 11.02
C TYR A 316 -7.51 -2.40 11.52
N ARG A 317 -7.45 -1.44 10.61
CA ARG A 317 -7.15 -0.05 10.90
C ARG A 317 -8.37 0.79 10.57
N ASN A 318 -8.92 1.41 11.60
CA ASN A 318 -10.12 2.20 11.45
C ASN A 318 -9.82 3.41 10.54
N ARG A 319 -10.41 3.37 9.37
CA ARG A 319 -10.43 4.51 8.47
C ARG A 319 -11.73 5.25 8.70
N PRO A 320 -11.73 6.58 8.80
CA PRO A 320 -12.94 7.37 9.01
C PRO A 320 -13.83 7.36 7.76
N GLN A 321 -14.01 6.18 7.18
CA GLN A 321 -14.80 5.92 5.99
C GLN A 321 -16.17 5.40 6.43
N ILE A 322 -17.21 5.77 5.69
CA ILE A 322 -18.59 5.52 6.07
C ILE A 322 -18.92 4.03 6.15
N ALA A 323 -18.41 3.25 5.21
CA ALA A 323 -18.68 1.82 5.13
C ALA A 323 -17.76 0.98 6.06
N GLY A 324 -16.76 1.59 6.68
CA GLY A 324 -15.82 0.92 7.57
C GLY A 324 -16.45 0.45 8.88
N PHE A 325 -15.77 -0.45 9.57
CA PHE A 325 -16.27 -1.13 10.78
C PHE A 325 -16.32 -0.22 12.01
N GLY A 326 -15.56 0.86 12.01
CA GLY A 326 -15.48 1.83 13.09
C GLY A 326 -14.44 1.51 14.16
N ALA A 327 -14.27 2.44 15.12
CA ALA A 327 -13.20 2.38 16.12
C ALA A 327 -13.25 1.15 17.05
N ALA A 328 -14.41 0.52 17.20
CA ALA A 328 -14.54 -0.70 18.02
C ALA A 328 -13.78 -1.90 17.45
N TYR A 329 -13.35 -1.83 16.20
CA TYR A 329 -12.57 -2.89 15.54
C TYR A 329 -11.10 -2.51 15.36
N GLU A 330 -10.68 -1.31 15.79
CA GLU A 330 -9.28 -0.87 15.69
C GLU A 330 -8.32 -1.87 16.31
N GLY A 331 -7.30 -2.28 15.56
CA GLY A 331 -6.28 -3.21 15.99
C GLY A 331 -6.69 -4.68 16.02
N HIS A 332 -7.94 -5.03 15.71
CA HIS A 332 -8.37 -6.42 15.61
C HIS A 332 -7.76 -7.09 14.38
N LEU A 333 -7.27 -8.31 14.54
CA LEU A 333 -6.73 -9.12 13.45
C LEU A 333 -7.80 -10.10 12.97
N PHE A 334 -8.05 -10.13 11.67
CA PHE A 334 -8.95 -11.09 11.06
C PHE A 334 -8.16 -12.29 10.54
N VAL A 335 -8.74 -13.48 10.66
CA VAL A 335 -8.18 -14.73 10.16
C VAL A 335 -9.30 -15.56 9.58
N THR A 336 -9.03 -16.31 8.53
CA THR A 336 -10.01 -17.17 7.88
C THR A 336 -9.36 -18.47 7.42
N ASP A 337 -10.20 -19.43 7.04
CA ASP A 337 -9.77 -20.70 6.43
C ASP A 337 -10.43 -20.88 5.08
N TYR A 338 -9.65 -21.34 4.09
CA TYR A 338 -10.11 -21.51 2.72
C TYR A 338 -11.29 -22.48 2.59
N TYR A 339 -11.27 -23.60 3.33
CA TYR A 339 -12.28 -24.65 3.25
C TYR A 339 -13.42 -24.45 4.24
N ALA A 340 -13.12 -24.12 5.48
CA ALA A 340 -14.12 -23.90 6.52
C ALA A 340 -14.99 -22.66 6.20
N GLY A 341 -14.41 -21.62 5.60
CA GLY A 341 -15.14 -20.41 5.26
C GLY A 341 -15.57 -19.58 6.46
N GLU A 342 -14.99 -19.85 7.63
CA GLU A 342 -15.15 -19.05 8.83
C GLU A 342 -14.20 -17.86 8.81
N ILE A 343 -14.66 -16.73 9.34
CA ILE A 343 -13.80 -15.60 9.70
C ILE A 343 -13.78 -15.50 11.22
N ARG A 344 -12.60 -15.52 11.80
CA ARG A 344 -12.39 -15.21 13.23
C ARG A 344 -11.76 -13.86 13.41
N ARG A 345 -11.99 -13.29 14.56
CA ARG A 345 -11.49 -11.99 14.96
C ARG A 345 -10.66 -12.15 16.22
N LEU A 346 -9.40 -11.76 16.14
CA LEU A 346 -8.47 -11.82 17.26
C LEU A 346 -8.22 -10.42 17.83
N VAL A 347 -7.96 -10.37 19.12
CA VAL A 347 -7.56 -9.16 19.84
C VAL A 347 -6.25 -9.40 20.59
N GLU A 348 -5.40 -8.41 20.55
CA GLU A 348 -4.13 -8.40 21.26
C GLU A 348 -4.33 -7.91 22.70
N SER A 349 -3.68 -8.57 23.63
CA SER A 349 -3.63 -8.21 25.04
C SER A 349 -2.19 -8.33 25.58
N PRO A 350 -1.89 -7.84 26.78
CA PRO A 350 -0.57 -8.06 27.39
C PRO A 350 -0.17 -9.53 27.54
N ASN A 351 -1.14 -10.45 27.49
CA ASN A 351 -0.91 -11.89 27.58
C ASN A 351 -0.89 -12.60 26.22
N GLY A 352 -0.82 -11.85 25.12
CA GLY A 352 -0.84 -12.35 23.75
C GLY A 352 -2.21 -12.19 23.07
N TRP A 353 -2.35 -12.87 21.94
CA TRP A 353 -3.54 -12.83 21.11
C TRP A 353 -4.60 -13.82 21.59
N THR A 354 -5.87 -13.44 21.51
CA THR A 354 -7.02 -14.30 21.84
C THR A 354 -8.16 -14.03 20.87
N VAL A 355 -9.06 -15.04 20.71
CA VAL A 355 -10.31 -14.82 19.98
C VAL A 355 -11.11 -13.73 20.68
N ALA A 356 -11.52 -12.72 19.92
CA ALA A 356 -12.25 -11.59 20.47
C ALA A 356 -13.62 -12.00 21.04
N PRO A 357 -14.10 -11.32 22.08
CA PRO A 357 -15.44 -11.55 22.61
C PRO A 357 -16.50 -11.46 21.50
N PRO A 358 -17.55 -12.30 21.55
CA PRO A 358 -18.59 -12.30 20.54
C PRO A 358 -19.37 -11.00 20.52
N VAL A 359 -19.83 -10.64 19.32
CA VAL A 359 -20.73 -9.51 19.08
C VAL A 359 -22.12 -10.00 18.66
N ALA A 360 -23.13 -9.14 18.78
CA ALA A 360 -24.51 -9.51 18.47
C ALA A 360 -24.64 -10.03 17.03
N GLY A 361 -25.40 -11.09 16.85
CA GLY A 361 -25.70 -11.69 15.54
C GLY A 361 -24.56 -12.43 14.87
N GLN A 362 -23.38 -12.58 15.50
CA GLN A 362 -22.34 -13.42 14.89
C GLN A 362 -22.71 -14.90 14.91
N PRO A 363 -22.23 -15.70 13.91
CA PRO A 363 -22.67 -17.07 13.68
C PRO A 363 -22.41 -18.05 14.83
N SER A 364 -21.28 -17.89 15.53
CA SER A 364 -20.91 -18.72 16.67
C SER A 364 -20.08 -17.95 17.69
N PRO A 365 -19.81 -18.48 18.89
CA PRO A 365 -18.95 -17.77 19.86
C PRO A 365 -17.56 -17.43 19.37
N THR A 366 -17.04 -18.15 18.38
CA THR A 366 -15.68 -17.95 17.83
C THR A 366 -15.70 -17.43 16.39
N ALA A 367 -16.70 -17.79 15.58
CA ALA A 367 -16.83 -17.32 14.21
C ALA A 367 -17.51 -15.96 14.18
N TRP A 368 -16.77 -14.92 13.78
CA TRP A 368 -17.31 -13.60 13.50
C TRP A 368 -18.11 -13.57 12.20
N GLY A 369 -17.74 -14.40 11.21
CA GLY A 369 -18.48 -14.62 9.98
C GLY A 369 -18.33 -16.05 9.52
N ASP A 370 -19.27 -16.55 8.70
CA ASP A 370 -19.20 -17.87 8.08
C ASP A 370 -19.80 -17.91 6.68
N GLY A 371 -19.76 -19.08 6.04
CA GLY A 371 -20.28 -19.28 4.69
C GLY A 371 -19.40 -18.72 3.57
N LEU A 372 -18.20 -18.25 3.89
CA LEU A 372 -17.24 -17.70 2.94
C LEU A 372 -16.19 -18.74 2.50
N THR A 373 -16.62 -19.93 2.10
CA THR A 373 -15.74 -20.99 1.58
C THR A 373 -15.02 -20.54 0.32
N ASN A 374 -13.82 -21.09 0.09
CA ASN A 374 -12.95 -20.78 -1.05
C ASN A 374 -12.48 -19.32 -1.13
N VAL A 375 -12.46 -18.60 -0.01
CA VAL A 375 -11.78 -17.30 0.05
C VAL A 375 -10.29 -17.51 -0.19
N ALA A 376 -9.75 -16.88 -1.20
CA ALA A 376 -8.32 -16.95 -1.54
C ALA A 376 -7.53 -15.72 -1.11
N ALA A 377 -8.19 -14.63 -0.77
CA ALA A 377 -7.60 -13.45 -0.16
C ALA A 377 -8.65 -12.65 0.63
N LEU A 378 -8.23 -12.05 1.75
CA LEU A 378 -9.04 -11.17 2.59
C LEU A 378 -8.22 -9.91 2.90
N ARG A 379 -8.71 -8.73 2.52
CA ARG A 379 -7.95 -7.46 2.52
C ARG A 379 -8.74 -6.31 3.15
N LEU A 380 -8.04 -5.39 3.79
CA LEU A 380 -8.63 -4.11 4.18
C LEU A 380 -8.67 -3.16 2.97
N GLY A 381 -9.85 -2.81 2.52
CA GLY A 381 -10.05 -1.87 1.44
C GLY A 381 -9.83 -0.41 1.84
N PRO A 382 -9.59 0.49 0.87
CA PRO A 382 -9.48 1.92 1.14
C PRO A 382 -10.78 2.54 1.66
N ASP A 383 -11.90 1.85 1.50
CA ASP A 383 -13.23 2.18 2.04
C ASP A 383 -13.45 1.70 3.48
N GLY A 384 -12.44 1.08 4.10
CA GLY A 384 -12.51 0.53 5.45
C GLY A 384 -13.29 -0.78 5.56
N CYS A 385 -13.68 -1.38 4.42
CA CYS A 385 -14.36 -2.68 4.37
C CYS A 385 -13.35 -3.82 4.29
N LEU A 386 -13.77 -5.02 4.67
CA LEU A 386 -13.02 -6.23 4.35
C LEU A 386 -13.41 -6.72 2.96
N TRP A 387 -12.47 -6.67 2.03
CA TRP A 387 -12.63 -7.16 0.67
C TRP A 387 -12.08 -8.58 0.56
N PHE A 388 -12.73 -9.41 -0.25
CA PHE A 388 -12.30 -10.78 -0.47
C PHE A 388 -12.46 -11.19 -1.94
N VAL A 389 -11.70 -12.20 -2.34
CA VAL A 389 -11.95 -12.97 -3.57
C VAL A 389 -12.23 -14.42 -3.20
N ARG A 390 -13.20 -15.03 -3.87
CA ARG A 390 -13.53 -16.45 -3.74
C ARG A 390 -13.16 -17.16 -5.03
N SER A 391 -12.33 -18.18 -4.90
CA SER A 391 -11.77 -18.95 -6.01
C SER A 391 -12.67 -20.13 -6.43
N PHE A 392 -12.16 -20.99 -7.27
CA PHE A 392 -12.78 -22.21 -7.79
C PHE A 392 -14.17 -22.02 -8.39
N PHE A 393 -15.23 -22.32 -7.64
CA PHE A 393 -16.60 -22.36 -8.14
C PHE A 393 -17.28 -20.99 -8.18
N PHE A 394 -16.71 -19.99 -7.53
CA PHE A 394 -17.41 -18.73 -7.32
C PHE A 394 -16.94 -17.61 -8.24
N GLY A 395 -15.65 -17.55 -8.60
CA GLY A 395 -15.13 -16.47 -9.42
C GLY A 395 -15.57 -15.08 -8.94
N GLU A 396 -15.61 -14.91 -7.60
CA GLU A 396 -16.31 -13.81 -6.94
C GLU A 396 -15.35 -12.78 -6.37
N ILE A 397 -15.75 -11.52 -6.45
CA ILE A 397 -15.22 -10.44 -5.60
C ILE A 397 -16.36 -9.99 -4.71
N GLY A 398 -16.09 -9.87 -3.42
CA GLY A 398 -17.04 -9.35 -2.45
C GLY A 398 -16.37 -8.45 -1.42
N ARG A 399 -17.20 -7.84 -0.59
CA ARG A 399 -16.73 -7.11 0.58
C ARG A 399 -17.74 -7.21 1.72
N ILE A 400 -17.22 -7.14 2.94
CA ILE A 400 -18.02 -7.00 4.15
C ILE A 400 -17.96 -5.54 4.58
N ARG A 401 -19.11 -4.90 4.80
CA ARG A 401 -19.25 -3.52 5.24
C ARG A 401 -20.31 -3.37 6.34
N ARG A 402 -20.37 -2.21 6.98
CA ARG A 402 -21.48 -1.90 7.90
C ARG A 402 -22.79 -1.76 7.13
N ALA A 403 -23.85 -2.32 7.71
CA ALA A 403 -25.23 -2.13 7.24
C ALA A 403 -25.79 -0.77 7.69
N GLY A 404 -26.83 -0.30 6.98
CA GLY A 404 -27.61 0.89 7.39
C GLY A 404 -26.82 2.20 7.40
N VAL A 405 -25.68 2.27 6.71
CA VAL A 405 -24.86 3.47 6.64
C VAL A 405 -25.59 4.52 5.81
N GLN A 406 -25.74 5.73 6.36
CA GLN A 406 -26.30 6.89 5.65
C GLN A 406 -25.47 7.22 4.41
N ASN A 407 -26.07 7.95 3.45
CA ASN A 407 -25.34 8.49 2.31
C ASN A 407 -24.04 9.14 2.75
N GLY A 408 -22.96 8.82 2.09
CA GLY A 408 -21.63 9.19 2.49
C GLY A 408 -20.80 9.88 1.43
N LEU A 409 -19.79 10.61 1.87
CA LEU A 409 -18.81 11.26 1.04
C LEU A 409 -17.40 10.81 1.48
N LEU A 410 -16.66 10.16 0.59
CA LEU A 410 -15.34 9.63 0.87
C LEU A 410 -14.26 10.50 0.21
N ALA A 411 -13.18 10.81 0.92
CA ALA A 411 -11.97 11.34 0.31
C ALA A 411 -11.29 10.22 -0.51
N ALA A 412 -11.24 10.38 -1.83
CA ALA A 412 -10.76 9.33 -2.73
C ALA A 412 -9.31 9.57 -3.21
N ALA A 413 -8.93 10.82 -3.48
CA ALA A 413 -7.57 11.16 -3.94
C ALA A 413 -7.26 12.65 -3.73
N GLY A 414 -5.99 13.02 -3.85
CA GLY A 414 -5.54 14.41 -3.90
C GLY A 414 -5.21 15.04 -2.55
N GLY A 415 -5.26 14.31 -1.44
CA GLY A 415 -4.78 14.79 -0.13
C GLY A 415 -3.24 14.80 -0.02
N GLY A 416 -2.70 15.48 0.97
CA GLY A 416 -1.27 15.48 1.32
C GLY A 416 -0.35 16.25 0.37
N GLN A 417 -0.86 16.86 -0.70
CA GLN A 417 -0.05 17.57 -1.70
C GLN A 417 0.60 18.82 -1.13
N ARG A 418 1.82 19.14 -1.65
CA ARG A 418 2.62 20.29 -1.24
C ARG A 418 3.11 21.04 -2.47
N VAL A 419 2.89 22.37 -2.51
CA VAL A 419 3.28 23.22 -3.62
C VAL A 419 3.85 24.56 -3.13
N ALA A 420 4.49 25.32 -4.01
CA ALA A 420 4.86 26.70 -3.71
C ALA A 420 3.61 27.60 -3.75
N VAL A 421 3.63 28.67 -2.95
CA VAL A 421 2.58 29.70 -3.05
C VAL A 421 2.55 30.29 -4.45
N GLY A 422 1.38 30.34 -5.05
CA GLY A 422 1.14 30.77 -6.43
C GLY A 422 1.00 29.63 -7.44
N ASP A 423 1.37 28.41 -7.09
CA ASP A 423 1.26 27.26 -7.98
C ASP A 423 -0.10 26.54 -7.83
N PRO A 424 -0.61 25.94 -8.91
CA PRO A 424 -1.71 25.00 -8.81
C PRO A 424 -1.25 23.69 -8.17
N PHE A 425 -2.15 23.02 -7.43
CA PHE A 425 -1.93 21.66 -7.00
C PHE A 425 -1.96 20.72 -8.20
N PRO A 426 -0.97 19.82 -8.37
CA PRO A 426 -0.82 19.01 -9.58
C PRO A 426 -1.94 18.00 -9.79
N GLN A 427 -2.65 17.63 -8.71
CA GLN A 427 -3.79 16.72 -8.78
C GLN A 427 -5.01 17.37 -8.14
N PRO A 428 -6.23 17.14 -8.69
CA PRO A 428 -7.44 17.56 -8.02
C PRO A 428 -7.64 16.79 -6.71
N VAL A 429 -8.34 17.38 -5.76
CA VAL A 429 -8.95 16.62 -4.66
C VAL A 429 -10.18 15.92 -5.19
N VAL A 430 -10.32 14.64 -4.89
CA VAL A 430 -11.40 13.78 -5.41
C VAL A 430 -12.16 13.16 -4.26
N VAL A 431 -13.48 13.24 -4.31
CA VAL A 431 -14.39 12.55 -3.39
C VAL A 431 -15.24 11.53 -4.14
N ARG A 432 -15.74 10.53 -3.43
CA ARG A 432 -16.74 9.60 -3.92
C ARG A 432 -17.98 9.66 -3.06
N ALA A 433 -19.13 9.92 -3.66
CA ALA A 433 -20.43 9.89 -3.00
C ALA A 433 -21.05 8.51 -3.11
N LEU A 434 -21.50 7.97 -1.98
CA LEU A 434 -22.13 6.67 -1.87
C LEU A 434 -23.48 6.78 -1.18
N ASP A 435 -24.42 5.92 -1.54
CA ASP A 435 -25.67 5.74 -0.79
C ASP A 435 -25.46 4.94 0.50
N GLY A 436 -26.52 4.74 1.28
CA GLY A 436 -26.49 3.94 2.50
C GLY A 436 -26.19 2.46 2.29
N LEU A 437 -26.18 1.98 1.04
CA LEU A 437 -25.80 0.61 0.66
C LEU A 437 -24.38 0.55 0.08
N GLY A 438 -23.67 1.70 0.06
CA GLY A 438 -22.33 1.81 -0.49
C GLY A 438 -22.29 1.85 -2.03
N GLN A 439 -23.46 2.03 -2.69
CA GLN A 439 -23.51 2.18 -4.14
C GLN A 439 -23.17 3.61 -4.56
N PRO A 440 -22.55 3.81 -5.72
CA PRO A 440 -22.22 5.14 -6.21
C PRO A 440 -23.49 6.01 -6.40
N LEU A 441 -23.43 7.23 -5.94
CA LEU A 441 -24.45 8.25 -6.19
C LEU A 441 -24.03 9.13 -7.35
N ALA A 442 -24.61 8.90 -8.52
CA ALA A 442 -24.42 9.74 -9.70
C ALA A 442 -25.21 11.05 -9.61
N ASN A 443 -24.79 12.07 -10.35
CA ASN A 443 -25.42 13.38 -10.46
C ASN A 443 -25.73 14.04 -9.11
N THR A 444 -24.93 13.74 -8.10
CA THR A 444 -25.09 14.25 -6.75
C THR A 444 -24.23 15.51 -6.58
N PRO A 445 -24.81 16.65 -6.18
CA PRO A 445 -24.06 17.88 -6.02
C PRO A 445 -23.14 17.82 -4.80
N VAL A 446 -21.85 18.12 -5.03
CA VAL A 446 -20.81 18.25 -4.01
C VAL A 446 -20.28 19.68 -4.04
N VAL A 447 -20.22 20.30 -2.89
CA VAL A 447 -19.65 21.64 -2.71
C VAL A 447 -18.31 21.49 -2.02
N PHE A 448 -17.25 21.96 -2.67
CA PHE A 448 -15.94 22.08 -2.05
C PHE A 448 -15.76 23.50 -1.49
N SER A 449 -15.15 23.61 -0.34
CA SER A 449 -14.75 24.86 0.28
C SER A 449 -13.35 24.77 0.85
N VAL A 450 -12.67 25.90 0.99
CA VAL A 450 -11.27 25.96 1.40
C VAL A 450 -11.12 26.81 2.64
N GLN A 451 -10.37 26.30 3.61
CA GLN A 451 -9.86 27.05 4.74
C GLN A 451 -8.34 27.13 4.62
N GLY A 452 -7.79 28.34 4.60
CA GLY A 452 -6.36 28.58 4.42
C GLY A 452 -6.01 29.22 3.07
N GLY A 453 -4.75 29.18 2.73
CA GLY A 453 -4.19 29.92 1.58
C GLY A 453 -4.35 29.20 0.24
N ALA A 454 -5.56 28.88 -0.19
CA ALA A 454 -5.79 28.36 -1.54
C ALA A 454 -7.10 28.89 -2.14
N THR A 455 -7.21 28.83 -3.47
CA THR A 455 -8.39 29.18 -4.24
C THR A 455 -8.85 27.98 -5.04
N LEU A 456 -10.16 27.75 -5.08
CA LEU A 456 -10.80 26.76 -5.96
C LEU A 456 -10.75 27.27 -7.41
N LEU A 457 -10.29 26.40 -8.31
CA LEU A 457 -10.28 26.64 -9.77
C LEU A 457 -11.48 26.01 -10.47
N THR A 458 -12.14 25.05 -9.82
CA THR A 458 -13.33 24.37 -10.33
C THR A 458 -14.61 25.09 -9.89
N PRO A 459 -15.57 25.36 -10.80
CA PRO A 459 -16.87 25.93 -10.42
C PRO A 459 -17.64 25.02 -9.47
N MET A 460 -18.40 25.62 -8.54
CA MET A 460 -19.20 24.90 -7.55
C MET A 460 -20.71 25.15 -7.76
N PRO A 461 -21.57 24.16 -7.47
CA PRO A 461 -21.26 22.77 -7.08
C PRO A 461 -20.75 21.92 -8.25
N THR A 462 -19.97 20.88 -7.94
CA THR A 462 -19.56 19.85 -8.89
C THR A 462 -20.52 18.66 -8.76
N LEU A 463 -20.98 18.11 -9.87
CA LEU A 463 -21.79 16.89 -9.86
C LEU A 463 -20.91 15.64 -9.89
N THR A 464 -21.32 14.61 -9.19
CA THR A 464 -20.69 13.29 -9.27
C THR A 464 -20.97 12.63 -10.62
N ASP A 465 -19.99 11.91 -11.15
CA ASP A 465 -20.16 11.06 -12.33
C ASP A 465 -20.98 9.78 -12.02
N ALA A 466 -21.11 8.91 -13.03
CA ALA A 466 -21.84 7.64 -12.88
C ALA A 466 -21.23 6.70 -11.83
N ALA A 467 -19.95 6.87 -11.50
CA ALA A 467 -19.23 6.09 -10.49
C ALA A 467 -19.21 6.79 -9.11
N GLY A 468 -19.93 7.89 -8.97
CA GLY A 468 -20.06 8.65 -7.73
C GLY A 468 -18.91 9.62 -7.46
N PHE A 469 -17.99 9.87 -8.39
CA PHE A 469 -16.85 10.75 -8.17
C PHE A 469 -17.14 12.21 -8.53
N ALA A 470 -16.67 13.11 -7.66
CA ALA A 470 -16.59 14.54 -7.91
C ALA A 470 -15.19 15.04 -7.54
N GLN A 471 -14.71 16.05 -8.25
CA GLN A 471 -13.36 16.58 -8.06
C GLN A 471 -13.31 18.09 -8.09
N ALA A 472 -12.28 18.66 -7.45
CA ALA A 472 -11.97 20.07 -7.49
C ALA A 472 -10.48 20.30 -7.62
N SER A 473 -10.09 21.20 -8.53
CA SER A 473 -8.74 21.70 -8.69
C SER A 473 -8.54 22.97 -7.87
N LEU A 474 -7.34 23.14 -7.32
CA LEU A 474 -6.98 24.26 -6.46
C LEU A 474 -5.64 24.85 -6.85
N ALA A 475 -5.44 26.11 -6.49
CA ALA A 475 -4.13 26.77 -6.53
C ALA A 475 -3.79 27.35 -5.15
N ALA A 476 -2.53 27.23 -4.75
CA ALA A 476 -2.05 27.81 -3.51
C ALA A 476 -1.98 29.33 -3.62
N THR A 477 -2.53 30.04 -2.63
CA THR A 477 -2.51 31.51 -2.55
C THR A 477 -2.16 31.95 -1.12
N GLY A 478 -1.94 33.24 -0.93
CA GLY A 478 -1.82 33.83 0.40
C GLY A 478 -0.46 33.64 1.07
N ALA A 479 -0.44 33.41 2.38
CA ALA A 479 0.77 33.53 3.20
C ALA A 479 1.61 32.24 3.31
N GLY A 480 1.19 31.16 2.68
CA GLY A 480 1.71 29.81 2.93
C GLY A 480 1.11 29.20 4.19
N GLY A 481 1.28 27.91 4.36
CA GLY A 481 0.77 27.18 5.53
C GLY A 481 -0.11 25.99 5.18
N GLY A 482 -0.77 25.44 6.20
CA GLY A 482 -1.75 24.37 6.06
C GLY A 482 -3.04 24.87 5.39
N ILE A 483 -3.55 24.06 4.49
CA ILE A 483 -4.78 24.31 3.74
C ILE A 483 -5.69 23.13 3.98
N ARG A 484 -6.89 23.38 4.48
CA ARG A 484 -7.90 22.33 4.62
C ARG A 484 -9.00 22.52 3.61
N VAL A 485 -9.27 21.49 2.83
CA VAL A 485 -10.37 21.46 1.87
C VAL A 485 -11.50 20.62 2.46
N PHE A 486 -12.69 21.16 2.50
CA PHE A 486 -13.92 20.47 2.90
C PHE A 486 -14.74 20.19 1.65
N ALA A 487 -15.21 18.97 1.52
CA ALA A 487 -16.22 18.59 0.54
C ALA A 487 -17.51 18.24 1.28
N VAL A 488 -18.65 18.75 0.83
CA VAL A 488 -19.95 18.51 1.42
C VAL A 488 -20.92 18.05 0.34
N GLN A 489 -21.55 16.91 0.55
CA GLN A 489 -22.65 16.44 -0.30
C GLN A 489 -23.91 17.22 0.05
N ALA A 490 -24.41 18.03 -0.89
CA ALA A 490 -25.46 18.99 -0.63
C ALA A 490 -26.78 18.36 -0.12
N ASN A 491 -27.11 17.14 -0.59
CA ASN A 491 -28.40 16.49 -0.27
C ASN A 491 -28.42 15.76 1.08
N SER A 492 -27.26 15.35 1.61
CA SER A 492 -27.16 14.54 2.84
C SER A 492 -26.38 15.24 3.96
N GLY A 493 -25.62 16.27 3.62
CA GLY A 493 -24.68 16.90 4.55
C GLY A 493 -23.43 16.04 4.85
N ALA A 494 -23.24 14.91 4.18
CA ALA A 494 -22.04 14.10 4.32
C ALA A 494 -20.79 14.89 3.92
N THR A 495 -19.70 14.73 4.69
CA THR A 495 -18.47 15.53 4.53
C THR A 495 -17.24 14.66 4.32
N ALA A 496 -16.28 15.19 3.56
CA ALA A 496 -14.93 14.68 3.47
C ALA A 496 -13.94 15.85 3.59
N THR A 497 -12.72 15.58 4.08
CA THR A 497 -11.71 16.62 4.27
C THR A 497 -10.37 16.19 3.66
N PHE A 498 -9.59 17.19 3.20
CA PHE A 498 -8.22 17.01 2.70
C PHE A 498 -7.33 18.05 3.36
N ASP A 499 -6.14 17.63 3.75
CA ASP A 499 -5.08 18.54 4.18
C ASP A 499 -4.07 18.69 3.03
N LEU A 500 -3.80 19.95 2.66
CA LEU A 500 -2.83 20.36 1.64
C LEU A 500 -1.90 21.40 2.25
N PHE A 501 -0.76 21.68 1.59
CA PHE A 501 0.25 22.57 2.15
C PHE A 501 0.83 23.50 1.08
N ALA A 502 1.00 24.77 1.43
CA ALA A 502 1.68 25.76 0.60
C ALA A 502 2.93 26.28 1.28
N ARG A 503 4.04 26.29 0.55
CA ARG A 503 5.33 26.79 1.02
C ARG A 503 5.57 28.20 0.51
N ARG A 504 6.00 29.10 1.39
CA ARG A 504 6.33 30.48 1.06
C ARG A 504 7.73 30.82 1.51
N LEU A 505 8.46 31.50 0.64
CA LEU A 505 9.69 32.20 0.95
C LEU A 505 9.40 33.70 0.97
N THR A 506 9.93 34.42 1.96
CA THR A 506 9.88 35.89 2.05
C THR A 506 11.28 36.40 2.24
N ALA A 507 11.67 37.37 1.45
CA ALA A 507 12.93 38.07 1.61
C ALA A 507 12.65 39.55 1.92
N ASN A 508 13.34 40.09 2.95
CA ASN A 508 13.24 41.49 3.36
C ASN A 508 14.64 42.05 3.53
N HIS A 509 14.81 43.28 3.11
CA HIS A 509 16.04 44.04 3.32
C HIS A 509 15.77 45.25 4.20
N ALA A 510 16.49 45.35 5.29
CA ALA A 510 16.60 46.54 6.09
C ALA A 510 18.11 46.76 6.32
N ALA A 511 18.68 47.78 5.70
CA ALA A 511 20.12 48.00 5.75
C ALA A 511 20.64 48.02 7.20
N PRO A 512 21.73 47.33 7.53
CA PRO A 512 22.63 46.55 6.67
C PRO A 512 22.27 45.03 6.57
N GLN A 513 21.06 44.61 6.88
CA GLN A 513 20.67 43.18 6.96
C GLN A 513 19.70 42.78 5.86
N LEU A 514 19.98 41.67 5.22
CA LEU A 514 19.04 40.90 4.40
C LEU A 514 18.53 39.71 5.20
N SER A 515 17.23 39.56 5.35
CA SER A 515 16.62 38.37 5.94
C SER A 515 15.79 37.61 4.92
N VAL A 516 15.99 36.30 4.85
CA VAL A 516 15.19 35.38 4.02
C VAL A 516 14.51 34.38 4.97
N THR A 517 13.21 34.35 4.94
CA THR A 517 12.44 33.46 5.81
C THR A 517 11.50 32.57 5.00
N GLY A 518 11.48 31.28 5.31
CA GLY A 518 10.55 30.31 4.75
C GLY A 518 9.53 29.86 5.80
N ALA A 519 8.25 29.85 5.45
CA ALA A 519 7.20 29.28 6.28
C ALA A 519 6.78 27.93 5.71
N ASN A 520 6.97 26.87 6.50
CA ASN A 520 6.35 25.58 6.27
C ASN A 520 5.07 25.48 7.10
N ALA A 521 4.07 24.79 6.56
CA ALA A 521 2.87 24.49 7.31
C ALA A 521 3.15 23.51 8.47
N THR A 522 2.29 23.60 9.44
CA THR A 522 2.23 22.86 10.69
C THR A 522 2.30 21.33 10.54
N ASP A 523 3.48 20.77 10.39
CA ASP A 523 3.73 19.39 10.76
C ASP A 523 4.32 19.36 12.18
N ALA A 524 3.73 18.59 13.07
CA ALA A 524 4.12 18.54 14.48
C ALA A 524 5.55 18.01 14.72
N THR A 525 6.16 17.42 13.70
CA THR A 525 7.57 16.98 13.68
C THR A 525 8.06 16.93 12.24
N PRO A 526 8.53 18.05 11.65
CA PRO A 526 9.12 17.96 10.33
C PRO A 526 10.51 17.33 10.43
N PRO A 527 10.83 16.35 9.59
CA PRO A 527 12.23 16.01 9.35
C PRO A 527 12.97 17.23 8.83
N GLN A 528 14.23 17.38 9.17
CA GLN A 528 15.10 18.41 8.57
C GLN A 528 15.12 18.14 7.05
N VAL A 529 14.50 19.02 6.29
CA VAL A 529 14.42 18.88 4.83
C VAL A 529 15.62 19.56 4.23
N PRO A 530 16.51 18.85 3.53
CA PRO A 530 17.63 19.47 2.85
C PRO A 530 17.12 20.42 1.75
N TYR A 531 17.71 21.58 1.66
CA TYR A 531 17.34 22.62 0.69
C TYR A 531 18.57 23.35 0.17
N ILE A 532 18.42 24.00 -0.97
CA ILE A 532 19.37 24.92 -1.56
C ILE A 532 18.68 26.29 -1.70
N LEU A 533 19.26 27.33 -1.14
CA LEU A 533 18.79 28.69 -1.32
C LEU A 533 19.53 29.34 -2.49
N LEU A 534 18.79 29.68 -3.52
CA LEU A 534 19.30 30.32 -4.73
C LEU A 534 18.99 31.81 -4.71
N THR A 535 19.90 32.61 -5.23
CA THR A 535 19.66 34.04 -5.52
C THR A 535 20.15 34.40 -6.92
N GLY A 536 19.54 35.39 -7.54
CA GLY A 536 19.91 35.88 -8.87
C GLY A 536 19.18 37.17 -9.23
N VAL A 537 19.53 37.75 -10.36
CA VAL A 537 18.94 38.99 -10.88
C VAL A 537 17.67 38.68 -11.70
N PRO A 538 16.57 39.45 -11.57
CA PRO A 538 15.40 39.28 -12.41
C PRO A 538 15.68 39.65 -13.87
N GLY A 539 15.06 38.92 -14.81
CA GLY A 539 15.14 39.25 -16.23
C GLY A 539 15.52 38.08 -17.14
N VAL A 540 15.97 36.98 -16.56
CA VAL A 540 16.25 35.75 -17.31
C VAL A 540 14.96 34.90 -17.44
N ALA A 541 14.79 34.20 -18.56
CA ALA A 541 13.68 33.31 -18.77
C ALA A 541 13.66 32.25 -17.66
N SER A 542 12.47 32.00 -17.09
CA SER A 542 12.33 30.97 -16.07
C SER A 542 12.65 29.60 -16.64
N LEU A 543 13.57 28.88 -16.01
CA LEU A 543 13.89 27.50 -16.37
C LEU A 543 12.73 26.59 -15.98
N SER A 544 12.15 25.90 -16.95
CA SER A 544 11.11 24.92 -16.68
C SER A 544 11.74 23.59 -16.24
N THR A 545 11.36 23.10 -15.07
CA THR A 545 11.86 21.85 -14.53
C THR A 545 10.70 20.89 -14.21
N PRO A 546 10.95 19.60 -13.96
CA PRO A 546 9.90 18.65 -13.53
C PRO A 546 9.16 19.05 -12.24
N ILE A 547 9.76 19.92 -11.43
CA ILE A 547 9.16 20.43 -10.17
C ILE A 547 8.52 21.82 -10.34
N GLY A 548 8.40 22.30 -11.56
CA GLY A 548 7.86 23.61 -11.92
C GLY A 548 8.93 24.60 -12.41
N ALA A 549 8.50 25.80 -12.81
CA ALA A 549 9.42 26.82 -13.30
C ALA A 549 10.24 27.41 -12.14
N LEU A 550 11.57 27.41 -12.26
CA LEU A 550 12.45 28.18 -11.40
C LEU A 550 12.46 29.64 -11.87
N CYS A 551 12.37 30.55 -10.92
CA CYS A 551 12.42 31.98 -11.20
C CYS A 551 13.85 32.53 -11.26
N ILE A 552 14.84 31.72 -10.97
CA ILE A 552 16.26 31.95 -11.06
C ILE A 552 16.83 30.88 -11.97
N ASP A 553 17.52 31.26 -13.03
CA ASP A 553 18.20 30.28 -13.90
C ASP A 553 19.54 29.90 -13.23
N PRO A 554 19.74 28.62 -12.85
CA PRO A 554 21.02 28.19 -12.27
C PRO A 554 22.20 28.31 -13.23
N ALA A 555 21.96 28.44 -14.54
CA ALA A 555 22.99 28.68 -15.56
C ALA A 555 23.34 30.15 -15.73
N ASP A 556 22.60 31.07 -15.10
CA ASP A 556 22.93 32.49 -15.08
C ASP A 556 24.26 32.73 -14.32
N ALA A 557 25.17 33.46 -14.93
CA ALA A 557 26.44 33.78 -14.33
C ALA A 557 26.33 34.58 -13.01
N LEU A 558 25.15 35.17 -12.74
CA LEU A 558 24.83 35.89 -11.51
C LEU A 558 24.01 35.03 -10.53
N ALA A 559 23.62 33.82 -10.89
CA ALA A 559 22.96 32.92 -9.95
C ALA A 559 23.98 32.38 -8.94
N VAL A 560 23.69 32.51 -7.67
CA VAL A 560 24.55 32.07 -6.57
C VAL A 560 23.79 31.17 -5.63
N VAL A 561 24.39 30.05 -5.25
CA VAL A 561 23.93 29.26 -4.12
C VAL A 561 24.38 29.97 -2.85
N LEU A 562 23.45 30.52 -2.08
CA LEU A 562 23.72 31.20 -0.84
C LEU A 562 23.93 30.24 0.33
N GLU A 563 23.18 29.14 0.34
CA GLU A 563 23.21 28.17 1.42
C GLU A 563 22.65 26.82 0.95
N ASP A 564 23.24 25.73 1.43
CA ASP A 564 22.66 24.41 1.38
C ASP A 564 22.32 23.96 2.80
N GLY A 565 21.14 23.43 3.01
CA GLY A 565 20.68 22.90 4.31
C GLY A 565 21.41 21.63 4.76
N VAL A 566 22.41 21.16 3.99
CA VAL A 566 23.23 19.98 4.28
C VAL A 566 24.67 20.33 4.72
N GLY A 567 25.05 21.60 4.67
CA GLY A 567 26.35 22.07 5.16
C GLY A 567 27.54 21.83 4.22
N VAL A 568 27.30 21.52 2.94
CA VAL A 568 28.35 21.26 1.93
C VAL A 568 29.03 22.57 1.51
N PHE A 569 28.33 23.69 1.49
CA PHE A 569 28.83 25.01 1.09
C PHE A 569 29.06 25.95 2.29
N GLY A 570 29.52 25.43 3.37
CA GLY A 570 30.13 26.07 4.52
C GLY A 570 29.56 27.43 4.90
N GLY A 571 28.49 27.45 5.66
CA GLY A 571 28.09 28.73 6.02
C GLY A 571 27.38 28.97 7.26
N VAL A 572 26.16 29.10 7.48
CA VAL A 572 25.59 29.67 8.70
C VAL A 572 24.70 28.67 9.37
N SER A 573 24.98 28.39 10.63
CA SER A 573 24.19 27.56 11.53
C SER A 573 22.74 28.00 11.52
N LEU A 574 21.82 27.07 11.20
CA LEU A 574 20.39 27.23 11.44
C LEU A 574 20.17 27.33 12.95
N SER A 575 20.12 28.50 13.52
CA SER A 575 19.69 28.70 14.90
C SER A 575 18.15 28.67 14.96
N GLY A 576 17.56 27.49 15.04
CA GLY A 576 16.19 27.34 15.46
C GLY A 576 16.11 27.61 16.96
N THR A 577 15.74 28.82 17.39
CA THR A 577 15.31 29.05 18.77
C THR A 577 13.90 28.52 18.92
N GLY A 578 13.80 27.43 19.68
CA GLY A 578 12.56 26.76 19.99
C GLY A 578 11.56 27.62 20.74
N GLY A 579 10.36 27.34 20.48
CA GLY A 579 9.17 27.82 21.16
C GLY A 579 7.99 27.48 20.31
N GLY A 580 7.48 26.23 20.41
CA GLY A 580 6.12 25.85 20.03
C GLY A 580 5.59 26.27 18.65
N GLY A 581 6.45 26.60 17.70
CA GLY A 581 6.08 27.08 16.38
C GLY A 581 6.88 26.38 15.30
N LEU A 582 6.30 26.31 14.14
CA LEU A 582 6.80 25.80 12.87
C LEU A 582 8.30 25.99 12.67
N PRO A 583 8.99 24.99 12.10
CA PRO A 583 10.33 25.22 11.62
C PRO A 583 10.27 26.25 10.49
N SER A 584 10.81 27.39 10.75
CA SER A 584 11.01 28.44 9.77
C SER A 584 12.47 28.42 9.32
N LEU A 585 12.69 28.39 8.02
CA LEU A 585 13.96 28.76 7.45
C LEU A 585 14.16 30.25 7.72
N GLY A 586 15.20 30.63 8.45
CA GLY A 586 15.54 32.01 8.65
C GLY A 586 17.05 32.20 8.48
N VAL A 587 17.47 32.93 7.46
CA VAL A 587 18.85 33.23 7.18
C VAL A 587 19.01 34.75 7.18
N GLN A 588 20.04 35.25 7.86
CA GLN A 588 20.38 36.67 7.91
C GLN A 588 21.79 36.88 7.38
N TYR A 589 21.92 37.79 6.44
CA TYR A 589 23.18 38.17 5.86
C TYR A 589 23.50 39.65 6.22
N LEU A 590 24.73 39.90 6.64
CA LEU A 590 25.27 41.27 6.80
C LEU A 590 25.87 41.69 5.45
N LEU A 591 25.30 42.73 4.85
CA LEU A 591 25.74 43.23 3.56
C LEU A 591 26.58 44.51 3.76
N PRO A 592 27.68 44.67 3.02
CA PRO A 592 28.41 45.94 3.01
C PRO A 592 27.52 47.09 2.55
N PRO A 593 27.57 48.26 3.20
CA PRO A 593 26.78 49.42 2.83
C PRO A 593 26.98 49.81 1.36
N GLY A 594 25.91 49.97 0.61
CA GLY A 594 25.93 50.47 -0.77
C GLY A 594 26.30 49.45 -1.86
N LEU A 595 26.62 48.20 -1.50
CA LEU A 595 27.06 47.19 -2.48
C LEU A 595 26.01 46.86 -3.55
N LEU A 596 24.72 46.87 -3.18
CA LEU A 596 23.63 46.43 -4.04
C LEU A 596 22.56 47.51 -4.28
N ASN A 597 22.84 48.78 -4.00
CA ASN A 597 21.87 49.88 -4.11
C ASN A 597 21.15 49.91 -5.47
N GLY A 598 19.82 49.85 -5.44
CA GLY A 598 18.97 49.89 -6.64
C GLY A 598 18.88 48.56 -7.40
N LEU A 599 19.54 47.50 -6.94
CA LEU A 599 19.46 46.19 -7.58
C LEU A 599 18.29 45.42 -7.01
N THR A 600 17.47 44.80 -7.87
CA THR A 600 16.46 43.84 -7.46
C THR A 600 17.04 42.43 -7.54
N MET A 601 16.93 41.68 -6.45
CA MET A 601 17.36 40.30 -6.42
C MET A 601 16.17 39.36 -6.12
N ARG A 602 16.22 38.14 -6.65
CA ARG A 602 15.23 37.09 -6.38
C ARG A 602 15.85 35.96 -5.58
N PHE A 603 15.05 35.38 -4.72
CA PHE A 603 15.40 34.25 -3.87
C PHE A 603 14.41 33.14 -4.03
N GLN A 604 14.89 31.92 -4.11
CA GLN A 604 14.06 30.70 -4.18
C GLN A 604 14.80 29.56 -3.48
N ALA A 605 14.09 28.83 -2.63
CA ALA A 605 14.61 27.58 -2.07
C ALA A 605 14.12 26.37 -2.87
N VAL A 606 15.04 25.45 -3.11
CA VAL A 606 14.78 24.13 -3.72
C VAL A 606 15.23 23.09 -2.71
N GLY A 607 14.41 22.09 -2.45
CA GLY A 607 14.73 21.07 -1.47
C GLY A 607 14.14 19.71 -1.80
N LEU A 608 14.54 18.69 -1.05
CA LEU A 608 14.03 17.34 -1.14
C LEU A 608 13.26 17.02 0.14
N ASP A 609 11.98 16.80 0.01
CA ASP A 609 11.11 16.33 1.08
C ASP A 609 11.05 14.80 1.04
N PRO A 610 11.37 14.08 2.14
CA PRO A 610 11.39 12.63 2.16
C PRO A 610 10.03 11.98 1.80
N LEU A 611 8.92 12.68 2.05
CA LEU A 611 7.58 12.17 1.79
C LEU A 611 7.05 12.52 0.40
N THR A 612 7.44 13.70 -0.13
CA THR A 612 6.85 14.24 -1.37
C THR A 612 7.85 14.45 -2.49
N GLY A 613 9.13 14.18 -2.28
CA GLY A 613 10.19 14.33 -3.27
C GLY A 613 10.69 15.78 -3.40
N TRP A 614 11.27 16.11 -4.56
CA TRP A 614 11.78 17.44 -4.83
C TRP A 614 10.70 18.51 -4.82
N PHE A 615 10.98 19.64 -4.23
CA PHE A 615 10.08 20.80 -4.22
C PHE A 615 10.85 22.10 -4.41
N ARG A 616 10.12 23.16 -4.75
CA ARG A 616 10.59 24.54 -4.72
C ARG A 616 9.62 25.43 -3.92
N THR A 617 10.09 26.55 -3.47
CA THR A 617 9.25 27.62 -2.92
C THR A 617 8.80 28.59 -4.01
N ASN A 618 7.90 29.53 -3.68
CA ASN A 618 7.69 30.73 -4.48
C ASN A 618 8.98 31.56 -4.56
N CYS A 619 9.05 32.44 -5.54
CA CYS A 619 10.09 33.49 -5.58
C CYS A 619 9.77 34.64 -4.64
N ALA A 620 10.75 35.02 -3.84
CA ALA A 620 10.73 36.28 -3.11
C ALA A 620 11.68 37.28 -3.80
N SER A 621 11.27 38.53 -3.89
CA SER A 621 12.08 39.60 -4.48
C SER A 621 12.34 40.68 -3.46
N VAL A 622 13.58 41.22 -3.48
CA VAL A 622 14.03 42.34 -2.64
C VAL A 622 14.67 43.36 -3.51
N VAL A 623 14.38 44.62 -3.27
CA VAL A 623 15.09 45.79 -3.85
C VAL A 623 16.03 46.33 -2.79
N PHE A 624 17.31 46.48 -3.11
CA PHE A 624 18.37 46.94 -2.24
C PHE A 624 18.56 48.44 -2.35
#